data_edc21be73137bd9175f6aca7c0a960ce
#
_entry.id   edc21be73137bd9175f6aca7c0a960ce
#
_cell.length_a   1.000
_cell.length_b   1.000
_cell.length_c   1.000
_cell.angle_alpha   90.00
_cell.angle_beta   90.00
_cell.angle_gamma   90.00
#
_symmetry.space_group_name_H-M   'P 1'
#
loop_
_entity.id
_entity.type
_entity.pdbx_description
1 polymer ?
#
loop_
_entity_poly.entity_id
_entity_poly.type
_entity_poly.pdbx_seq_one_letter_code
_entity_poly.pdbx_strand_id
1 'polypeptide(L)'
;MIATMLLVVLALGAAVFAGSHLPNPLITVNANGLLSTYSTAGGIDLSNPFFQSLGTNGRSCVSCHQPGDAWTITPPHIQARFYFSAGNDPIFRPNDGANCPSSDVATFEARKSAYSLLLTKGLIRVSLPVPLGADFTIRDIHDPYDCPETTNSQPAMYRRPLPSTNLGFLATVMWDGRETFAAQAISADLAHQSIDATLGHAQAAAPPTAQQGSQIVAFESALYTAQTYDWKAGDLTSQGATGGPKSLSAQPFYLGINDVLGADPTGAPFNPLVFSAYEGWTKATGKNAAIRQSIARGETLFNKFPITITGVAGLNDLPGLQTVNGTCTTCHDTPNAGNHSLSLAIKIGTTDYPAVPALDIAGLPVYTVACANGSRLKVTDIGRAMVTGKCSDVGKLKGPILRGLAARAPYFHNGGARTLLDVVHFYDQRFSLKLTNQQKQDLVNFLDVL
;
A
#
# COMPACT_ATOMS: atom_id res chain seq x y z
N MET A 1 -21.06 20.74 18.81
CA MET A 1 -20.43 20.64 17.47
C MET A 1 -19.76 19.28 17.18
N ILE A 2 -19.23 18.55 18.17
CA ILE A 2 -18.60 17.23 17.97
C ILE A 2 -19.63 16.11 17.69
N ALA A 3 -20.83 16.18 18.29
CA ALA A 3 -21.88 15.18 18.10
C ALA A 3 -22.54 15.21 16.71
N THR A 4 -22.56 16.36 16.05
CA THR A 4 -23.17 16.50 14.72
C THR A 4 -22.27 16.04 13.59
N MET A 5 -20.94 16.07 13.79
CA MET A 5 -19.97 15.56 12.82
C MET A 5 -19.90 14.02 12.82
N LEU A 6 -20.16 13.37 13.97
CA LEU A 6 -20.21 11.91 14.08
C LEU A 6 -21.42 11.30 13.33
N LEU A 7 -22.54 12.03 13.24
CA LEU A 7 -23.76 11.58 12.55
C LEU A 7 -23.65 11.56 11.02
N VAL A 8 -22.81 12.41 10.43
CA VAL A 8 -22.59 12.44 8.97
C VAL A 8 -21.72 11.28 8.48
N VAL A 9 -20.77 10.82 9.29
CA VAL A 9 -19.94 9.64 8.97
C VAL A 9 -20.75 8.34 9.13
N LEU A 10 -21.73 8.32 10.02
CA LEU A 10 -22.62 7.16 10.24
C LEU A 10 -23.69 6.99 9.14
N ALA A 11 -24.08 8.07 8.45
CA ALA A 11 -25.08 8.01 7.38
C ALA A 11 -24.56 7.37 6.08
N LEU A 12 -23.23 7.27 5.88
CA LEU A 12 -22.65 6.61 4.71
C LEU A 12 -22.55 5.08 4.85
N GLY A 13 -22.70 4.54 6.06
CA GLY A 13 -22.75 3.09 6.30
C GLY A 13 -24.13 2.46 6.15
N ALA A 14 -25.19 3.25 6.06
CA ALA A 14 -26.57 2.78 5.99
C ALA A 14 -27.43 3.53 4.95
N ALA A 15 -26.83 4.29 4.04
CA ALA A 15 -27.55 4.77 2.88
C ALA A 15 -27.93 3.55 2.04
N VAL A 16 -29.17 3.13 2.09
CA VAL A 16 -29.78 2.31 1.05
C VAL A 16 -29.69 3.14 -0.23
N PHE A 17 -28.61 2.94 -1.00
CA PHE A 17 -28.48 3.52 -2.31
C PHE A 17 -29.64 2.94 -3.14
N ALA A 18 -30.62 3.76 -3.45
CA ALA A 18 -31.73 3.41 -4.35
C ALA A 18 -31.26 3.22 -5.81
N GLY A 19 -29.94 3.23 -6.06
CA GLY A 19 -29.31 3.02 -7.36
C GLY A 19 -28.17 1.99 -7.27
N SER A 20 -27.99 1.23 -8.34
CA SER A 20 -26.90 0.25 -8.49
C SER A 20 -25.52 0.90 -8.71
N HIS A 21 -25.42 2.23 -8.80
CA HIS A 21 -24.20 2.96 -9.13
C HIS A 21 -23.90 4.07 -8.12
N LEU A 22 -22.62 4.21 -7.76
CA LEU A 22 -22.09 5.36 -7.04
C LEU A 22 -21.72 6.50 -8.02
N PRO A 23 -21.68 7.76 -7.54
CA PRO A 23 -21.24 8.91 -8.35
C PRO A 23 -19.86 8.71 -8.99
N ASN A 24 -19.66 9.33 -10.15
CA ASN A 24 -18.34 9.41 -10.78
C ASN A 24 -18.00 10.89 -11.11
N PRO A 25 -17.03 11.51 -10.42
CA PRO A 25 -16.18 10.90 -9.40
C PRO A 25 -16.90 10.65 -8.08
N LEU A 26 -16.49 9.59 -7.36
CA LEU A 26 -16.87 9.34 -5.98
C LEU A 26 -15.98 10.18 -5.06
N ILE A 27 -16.59 11.04 -4.24
CA ILE A 27 -15.87 11.89 -3.29
C ILE A 27 -16.06 11.35 -1.87
N THR A 28 -14.96 11.21 -1.13
CA THR A 28 -14.94 10.81 0.27
C THR A 28 -14.12 11.81 1.10
N VAL A 29 -14.52 12.00 2.35
CA VAL A 29 -13.85 12.93 3.29
C VAL A 29 -12.77 12.17 4.05
N ASN A 30 -11.61 12.80 4.22
CA ASN A 30 -10.57 12.34 5.14
C ASN A 30 -10.09 13.48 6.07
N ALA A 31 -9.15 13.20 6.95
CA ALA A 31 -8.66 14.18 7.93
C ALA A 31 -8.07 15.44 7.28
N ASN A 32 -7.47 15.32 6.09
CA ASN A 32 -6.74 16.40 5.42
C ASN A 32 -7.52 17.07 4.29
N GLY A 33 -8.66 16.48 3.85
CA GLY A 33 -9.40 17.06 2.75
C GLY A 33 -10.45 16.13 2.13
N LEU A 34 -10.51 16.13 0.81
CA LEU A 34 -11.38 15.30 0.00
C LEU A 34 -10.54 14.39 -0.91
N LEU A 35 -10.74 13.09 -0.73
CA LEU A 35 -10.27 12.07 -1.66
C LEU A 35 -11.31 11.90 -2.75
N SER A 36 -10.89 11.68 -3.97
CA SER A 36 -11.78 11.41 -5.10
C SER A 36 -11.34 10.16 -5.84
N THR A 37 -12.31 9.31 -6.18
CA THR A 37 -12.10 8.16 -7.09
C THR A 37 -12.84 8.43 -8.39
N TYR A 38 -12.09 8.42 -9.48
CA TYR A 38 -12.62 8.54 -10.85
C TYR A 38 -12.54 7.18 -11.55
N SER A 39 -13.66 6.75 -12.11
CA SER A 39 -13.73 5.53 -12.94
C SER A 39 -13.75 5.90 -14.41
N THR A 40 -12.78 5.37 -15.18
CA THR A 40 -12.75 5.52 -16.65
C THR A 40 -13.84 4.72 -17.34
N ALA A 41 -14.48 3.77 -16.65
CA ALA A 41 -15.61 2.99 -17.14
C ALA A 41 -16.97 3.71 -17.00
N GLY A 42 -16.98 4.99 -16.55
CA GLY A 42 -18.19 5.81 -16.47
C GLY A 42 -18.94 5.76 -15.15
N GLY A 43 -18.62 4.84 -14.24
CA GLY A 43 -19.28 4.74 -12.92
C GLY A 43 -18.73 3.60 -12.07
N ILE A 44 -19.20 3.56 -10.82
CA ILE A 44 -18.92 2.46 -9.87
C ILE A 44 -20.20 1.66 -9.72
N ASP A 45 -20.28 0.52 -10.40
CA ASP A 45 -21.42 -0.37 -10.38
C ASP A 45 -21.36 -1.31 -9.17
N LEU A 46 -22.30 -1.16 -8.22
CA LEU A 46 -22.37 -1.99 -7.01
C LEU A 46 -22.87 -3.42 -7.28
N SER A 47 -23.36 -3.71 -8.48
CA SER A 47 -23.68 -5.08 -8.91
C SER A 47 -22.45 -5.88 -9.34
N ASN A 48 -21.28 -5.24 -9.49
CA ASN A 48 -20.04 -5.91 -9.85
C ASN A 48 -19.67 -6.99 -8.80
N PRO A 49 -19.14 -8.14 -9.21
CA PRO A 49 -18.70 -9.21 -8.31
C PRO A 49 -17.72 -8.76 -7.21
N PHE A 50 -16.98 -7.68 -7.42
CA PHE A 50 -16.13 -7.06 -6.40
C PHE A 50 -16.90 -6.72 -5.10
N PHE A 51 -18.18 -6.35 -5.19
CA PHE A 51 -19.05 -6.02 -4.07
C PHE A 51 -19.84 -7.22 -3.54
N GLN A 52 -19.76 -8.37 -4.21
CA GLN A 52 -20.51 -9.58 -3.87
C GLN A 52 -19.69 -10.53 -3.01
N SER A 53 -20.34 -11.20 -2.06
CA SER A 53 -19.70 -12.30 -1.35
C SER A 53 -19.65 -13.54 -2.24
N LEU A 54 -18.48 -13.82 -2.79
CA LEU A 54 -18.26 -14.99 -3.66
C LEU A 54 -17.81 -16.24 -2.88
N GLY A 55 -17.58 -16.10 -1.57
CA GLY A 55 -17.13 -17.17 -0.70
C GLY A 55 -18.14 -17.56 0.37
N THR A 56 -17.68 -18.33 1.36
CA THR A 56 -18.54 -18.91 2.40
C THR A 56 -18.55 -18.11 3.71
N ASN A 57 -17.60 -17.20 3.90
CA ASN A 57 -17.43 -16.44 5.16
C ASN A 57 -18.06 -15.05 5.17
N GLY A 58 -18.80 -14.68 4.12
CA GLY A 58 -19.52 -13.40 4.00
C GLY A 58 -18.65 -12.23 3.53
N ARG A 59 -17.35 -12.44 3.26
CA ARG A 59 -16.46 -11.40 2.71
C ARG A 59 -16.68 -11.19 1.21
N SER A 60 -16.55 -9.94 0.80
CA SER A 60 -16.35 -9.50 -0.58
C SER A 60 -15.05 -8.70 -0.66
N CYS A 61 -14.59 -8.34 -1.86
CA CYS A 61 -13.37 -7.52 -2.01
C CYS A 61 -13.51 -6.19 -1.26
N VAL A 62 -14.68 -5.54 -1.32
CA VAL A 62 -14.94 -4.29 -0.60
C VAL A 62 -14.92 -4.45 0.92
N SER A 63 -14.95 -5.67 1.48
CA SER A 63 -14.75 -5.87 2.93
C SER A 63 -13.42 -5.30 3.41
N CYS A 64 -12.37 -5.37 2.57
CA CYS A 64 -11.02 -4.89 2.85
C CYS A 64 -10.57 -3.75 1.93
N HIS A 65 -11.28 -3.46 0.84
CA HIS A 65 -10.93 -2.41 -0.12
C HIS A 65 -11.98 -1.31 -0.11
N GLN A 66 -11.94 -0.47 0.96
CA GLN A 66 -12.93 0.57 1.22
C GLN A 66 -12.64 1.85 0.43
N PRO A 67 -13.62 2.41 -0.31
CA PRO A 67 -13.41 3.65 -1.08
C PRO A 67 -12.90 4.82 -0.24
N GLY A 68 -13.40 4.98 0.99
CA GLY A 68 -13.00 6.05 1.92
C GLY A 68 -11.57 5.92 2.45
N ASP A 69 -10.96 4.74 2.34
CA ASP A 69 -9.59 4.43 2.72
C ASP A 69 -8.67 4.33 1.49
N ALA A 70 -8.99 5.03 0.41
CA ALA A 70 -8.32 4.91 -0.88
C ALA A 70 -8.24 3.44 -1.37
N TRP A 71 -9.34 2.70 -1.24
CA TRP A 71 -9.49 1.30 -1.64
C TRP A 71 -8.53 0.34 -0.92
N THR A 72 -8.26 0.62 0.35
CA THR A 72 -7.62 -0.26 1.33
C THR A 72 -8.41 -0.21 2.63
N ILE A 73 -7.78 -0.39 3.78
CA ILE A 73 -8.38 -0.28 5.11
C ILE A 73 -7.55 0.61 6.03
N THR A 74 -8.21 1.26 6.99
CA THR A 74 -7.54 2.03 8.04
C THR A 74 -8.02 1.66 9.43
N PRO A 75 -7.16 1.71 10.46
CA PRO A 75 -7.55 1.40 11.83
C PRO A 75 -8.78 2.15 12.33
N PRO A 76 -8.97 3.47 12.10
CA PRO A 76 -10.17 4.16 12.56
C PRO A 76 -11.47 3.57 12.00
N HIS A 77 -11.51 3.26 10.71
CA HIS A 77 -12.71 2.67 10.10
C HIS A 77 -12.91 1.22 10.52
N ILE A 78 -11.84 0.44 10.67
CA ILE A 78 -11.93 -0.94 11.18
C ILE A 78 -12.41 -0.95 12.64
N GLN A 79 -11.91 -0.04 13.49
CA GLN A 79 -12.36 0.10 14.87
C GLN A 79 -13.85 0.47 14.94
N ALA A 80 -14.31 1.42 14.11
CA ALA A 80 -15.71 1.75 14.03
C ALA A 80 -16.56 0.52 13.66
N ARG A 81 -16.19 -0.24 12.62
CA ARG A 81 -16.85 -1.49 12.22
C ARG A 81 -16.84 -2.53 13.33
N PHE A 82 -15.73 -2.65 14.08
CA PHE A 82 -15.62 -3.57 15.21
C PHE A 82 -16.64 -3.24 16.29
N TYR A 83 -16.70 -1.99 16.74
CA TYR A 83 -17.61 -1.59 17.80
C TYR A 83 -19.08 -1.69 17.38
N PHE A 84 -19.43 -1.27 16.16
CA PHE A 84 -20.81 -1.33 15.66
C PHE A 84 -21.32 -2.77 15.46
N SER A 85 -20.45 -3.68 15.05
CA SER A 85 -20.82 -5.10 14.84
C SER A 85 -20.50 -5.99 16.04
N ALA A 86 -19.96 -5.43 17.11
CA ALA A 86 -19.36 -6.18 18.22
C ALA A 86 -18.31 -7.21 17.75
N GLY A 87 -17.54 -6.87 16.69
CA GLY A 87 -16.53 -7.73 16.08
C GLY A 87 -17.09 -8.86 15.18
N ASN A 88 -18.34 -8.74 14.70
CA ASN A 88 -18.96 -9.74 13.82
C ASN A 88 -19.03 -9.32 12.33
N ASP A 89 -18.58 -8.10 11.99
CA ASP A 89 -18.46 -7.69 10.59
C ASP A 89 -17.61 -8.69 9.80
N PRO A 90 -17.93 -8.95 8.51
CA PRO A 90 -17.20 -9.91 7.69
C PRO A 90 -15.68 -9.73 7.61
N ILE A 91 -15.13 -8.54 7.88
CA ILE A 91 -13.68 -8.35 7.93
C ILE A 91 -13.03 -9.14 9.08
N PHE A 92 -13.77 -9.35 10.19
CA PHE A 92 -13.29 -10.06 11.37
C PHE A 92 -13.52 -11.57 11.20
N ARG A 93 -12.63 -12.22 10.46
CA ARG A 93 -12.60 -13.68 10.29
C ARG A 93 -11.24 -14.22 10.76
N PRO A 94 -11.21 -15.34 11.50
CA PRO A 94 -9.97 -15.86 12.08
C PRO A 94 -8.93 -16.28 11.05
N ASN A 95 -9.33 -16.70 9.85
CA ASN A 95 -8.42 -17.24 8.83
C ASN A 95 -7.23 -16.33 8.53
N ASP A 96 -7.44 -15.00 8.46
CA ASP A 96 -6.40 -14.02 8.15
C ASP A 96 -6.58 -12.67 8.85
N GLY A 97 -7.76 -12.38 9.42
CA GLY A 97 -8.01 -11.16 10.19
C GLY A 97 -7.50 -11.23 11.62
N ALA A 98 -7.46 -12.42 12.21
CA ALA A 98 -6.92 -12.62 13.54
C ALA A 98 -5.38 -12.71 13.53
N ASN A 99 -4.79 -12.40 14.69
CA ASN A 99 -3.34 -12.58 14.90
C ASN A 99 -2.95 -14.07 14.79
N CYS A 100 -3.87 -14.95 15.16
CA CYS A 100 -3.74 -16.39 15.01
C CYS A 100 -5.09 -17.00 14.61
N PRO A 101 -5.16 -17.92 13.63
CA PRO A 101 -6.42 -18.56 13.20
C PRO A 101 -7.15 -19.31 14.32
N SER A 102 -6.41 -19.86 15.27
CA SER A 102 -6.94 -20.58 16.45
C SER A 102 -7.29 -19.66 17.63
N SER A 103 -7.17 -18.33 17.48
CA SER A 103 -7.53 -17.39 18.55
C SER A 103 -8.98 -17.56 18.98
N ASP A 104 -9.23 -17.46 20.29
CA ASP A 104 -10.58 -17.38 20.83
C ASP A 104 -11.29 -16.10 20.35
N VAL A 105 -12.49 -16.27 19.80
CA VAL A 105 -13.35 -15.19 19.32
C VAL A 105 -14.76 -15.27 19.91
N ALA A 106 -14.97 -16.03 20.99
CA ALA A 106 -16.28 -16.26 21.56
C ALA A 106 -16.87 -15.01 22.22
N THR A 107 -16.05 -14.20 22.91
CA THR A 107 -16.50 -12.98 23.59
C THR A 107 -16.04 -11.71 22.86
N PHE A 108 -16.62 -10.57 23.22
CA PHE A 108 -16.20 -9.28 22.66
C PHE A 108 -14.72 -8.99 22.96
N GLU A 109 -14.26 -9.22 24.19
CA GLU A 109 -12.87 -8.97 24.58
C GLU A 109 -11.91 -9.97 23.93
N ALA A 110 -12.30 -11.25 23.79
CA ALA A 110 -11.54 -12.24 23.05
C ALA A 110 -11.37 -11.82 21.59
N ARG A 111 -12.45 -11.40 20.90
CA ARG A 111 -12.38 -10.85 19.54
C ARG A 111 -11.46 -9.63 19.46
N LYS A 112 -11.55 -8.70 20.40
CA LYS A 112 -10.70 -7.51 20.43
C LYS A 112 -9.21 -7.85 20.56
N SER A 113 -8.89 -8.84 21.36
CA SER A 113 -7.52 -9.38 21.48
C SER A 113 -7.09 -10.09 20.19
N ALA A 114 -7.92 -10.99 19.67
CA ALA A 114 -7.63 -11.78 18.48
C ALA A 114 -7.35 -10.91 17.24
N TYR A 115 -8.08 -9.79 17.09
CA TYR A 115 -7.96 -8.88 15.94
C TYR A 115 -7.10 -7.64 16.24
N SER A 116 -6.22 -7.67 17.26
CA SER A 116 -5.51 -6.48 17.71
C SER A 116 -4.59 -5.86 16.65
N LEU A 117 -3.89 -6.62 15.82
CA LEU A 117 -3.09 -6.09 14.71
C LEU A 117 -3.96 -5.46 13.61
N LEU A 118 -5.08 -6.08 13.28
CA LEU A 118 -6.05 -5.51 12.35
C LEU A 118 -6.62 -4.20 12.88
N LEU A 119 -6.99 -4.16 14.16
CA LEU A 119 -7.56 -2.97 14.82
C LEU A 119 -6.56 -1.81 14.99
N THR A 120 -5.27 -2.11 15.20
CA THR A 120 -4.28 -1.07 15.53
C THR A 120 -3.43 -0.63 14.34
N LYS A 121 -3.15 -1.54 13.40
CA LYS A 121 -2.25 -1.30 12.26
C LYS A 121 -2.90 -1.60 10.90
N GLY A 122 -4.13 -2.12 10.87
CA GLY A 122 -4.80 -2.54 9.63
C GLY A 122 -4.10 -3.70 8.93
N LEU A 123 -3.56 -4.64 9.70
CA LEU A 123 -2.80 -5.77 9.17
C LEU A 123 -3.68 -7.01 9.06
N ILE A 124 -3.45 -7.77 8.00
CA ILE A 124 -3.94 -9.13 7.82
C ILE A 124 -2.77 -10.11 7.86
N ARG A 125 -3.06 -11.33 8.31
CA ARG A 125 -2.10 -12.42 8.37
C ARG A 125 -1.94 -13.05 6.98
N VAL A 126 -0.69 -13.23 6.54
CA VAL A 126 -0.32 -13.88 5.28
C VAL A 126 0.62 -15.04 5.60
N SER A 127 0.10 -16.25 5.60
CA SER A 127 0.88 -17.47 5.84
C SER A 127 1.24 -18.11 4.49
N LEU A 128 2.51 -18.36 4.27
CA LEU A 128 3.04 -18.98 3.05
C LEU A 128 3.98 -20.11 3.42
N PRO A 129 3.94 -21.26 2.70
CA PRO A 129 4.95 -22.30 2.88
C PRO A 129 6.31 -21.83 2.40
N VAL A 130 7.38 -22.25 3.08
CA VAL A 130 8.74 -22.06 2.57
C VAL A 130 8.88 -22.85 1.26
N PRO A 131 9.36 -22.23 0.16
CA PRO A 131 9.48 -22.91 -1.13
C PRO A 131 10.38 -24.15 -1.06
N LEU A 132 9.98 -25.20 -1.79
CA LEU A 132 10.82 -26.39 -1.91
C LEU A 132 12.17 -26.04 -2.55
N GLY A 133 13.26 -26.54 -1.98
CA GLY A 133 14.60 -26.25 -2.47
C GLY A 133 15.11 -24.84 -2.15
N ALA A 134 14.45 -24.13 -1.20
CA ALA A 134 14.96 -22.84 -0.75
C ALA A 134 16.40 -22.94 -0.24
N ASP A 135 17.22 -21.94 -0.58
CA ASP A 135 18.61 -21.83 -0.11
C ASP A 135 18.74 -21.18 1.28
N PHE A 136 17.64 -21.18 2.02
CA PHE A 136 17.56 -20.72 3.41
C PHE A 136 16.65 -21.62 4.25
N THR A 137 16.79 -21.50 5.57
CA THR A 137 15.88 -22.11 6.56
C THR A 137 15.51 -21.09 7.62
N ILE A 138 14.29 -21.18 8.16
CA ILE A 138 13.90 -20.43 9.34
C ILE A 138 14.38 -21.22 10.56
N ARG A 139 15.22 -20.63 11.41
CA ARG A 139 15.83 -21.28 12.58
C ARG A 139 15.08 -21.00 13.86
N ASP A 140 14.49 -19.81 13.94
CA ASP A 140 13.81 -19.33 15.13
C ASP A 140 12.72 -18.35 14.75
N ILE A 141 11.61 -18.43 15.46
CA ILE A 141 10.46 -17.53 15.32
C ILE A 141 10.12 -17.02 16.73
N HIS A 142 10.28 -15.72 16.92
CA HIS A 142 9.71 -15.06 18.08
C HIS A 142 8.33 -14.50 17.67
N ASP A 143 7.28 -15.27 17.96
CA ASP A 143 5.90 -14.89 17.68
C ASP A 143 5.24 -14.37 18.98
N PRO A 144 4.82 -13.09 19.05
CA PRO A 144 4.17 -12.53 20.23
C PRO A 144 2.82 -13.17 20.59
N TYR A 145 2.27 -13.99 19.68
CA TYR A 145 0.95 -14.61 19.82
C TYR A 145 1.01 -16.11 20.12
N ASP A 146 2.21 -16.68 20.12
CA ASP A 146 2.43 -18.14 20.30
C ASP A 146 1.53 -18.98 19.38
N CYS A 147 1.37 -18.54 18.12
CA CYS A 147 0.44 -19.12 17.17
C CYS A 147 0.91 -20.51 16.70
N PRO A 148 0.17 -21.61 16.97
CA PRO A 148 0.59 -22.96 16.62
C PRO A 148 0.65 -23.20 15.10
N GLU A 149 -0.08 -22.39 14.31
CA GLU A 149 -0.05 -22.45 12.84
C GLU A 149 1.14 -21.71 12.24
N THR A 150 1.95 -20.98 13.06
CA THR A 150 3.16 -20.33 12.61
C THR A 150 4.36 -21.24 12.88
N THR A 151 4.88 -21.86 11.83
CA THR A 151 5.97 -22.83 11.93
C THR A 151 7.19 -22.43 11.07
N ASN A 152 8.32 -23.10 11.29
CA ASN A 152 9.53 -22.85 10.49
C ASN A 152 9.35 -23.21 9.00
N SER A 153 8.41 -24.10 8.67
CA SER A 153 8.06 -24.43 7.28
C SER A 153 6.92 -23.61 6.72
N GLN A 154 6.13 -22.98 7.57
CA GLN A 154 4.98 -22.14 7.21
C GLN A 154 4.88 -20.91 8.11
N PRO A 155 5.77 -19.93 7.97
CA PRO A 155 5.72 -18.68 8.71
C PRO A 155 4.50 -17.84 8.31
N ALA A 156 4.12 -16.90 9.16
CA ALA A 156 3.04 -15.96 8.89
C ALA A 156 3.53 -14.52 9.02
N MET A 157 3.50 -13.78 7.92
CA MET A 157 3.76 -12.35 7.88
C MET A 157 2.47 -11.56 8.10
N TYR A 158 2.59 -10.31 8.55
CA TYR A 158 1.45 -9.41 8.76
C TYR A 158 1.59 -8.18 7.88
N ARG A 159 0.63 -8.00 6.97
CA ARG A 159 0.74 -6.99 5.91
C ARG A 159 -0.55 -6.20 5.76
N ARG A 160 -0.40 -4.94 5.42
CA ARG A 160 -1.54 -4.11 5.02
C ARG A 160 -2.05 -4.53 3.64
N PRO A 161 -3.36 -4.60 3.42
CA PRO A 161 -3.91 -4.73 2.08
C PRO A 161 -3.43 -3.56 1.19
N LEU A 162 -2.95 -3.89 0.00
CA LEU A 162 -2.63 -2.87 -1.01
C LEU A 162 -3.92 -2.27 -1.58
N PRO A 163 -3.94 -0.99 -1.99
CA PRO A 163 -5.11 -0.41 -2.62
C PRO A 163 -5.53 -1.12 -3.92
N SER A 164 -6.83 -1.38 -4.11
CA SER A 164 -7.44 -1.86 -5.36
C SER A 164 -7.83 -0.68 -6.26
N THR A 165 -6.91 0.24 -6.48
CA THR A 165 -7.06 1.42 -7.35
C THR A 165 -5.71 1.82 -7.90
N ASN A 166 -5.71 2.61 -8.98
CA ASN A 166 -4.51 3.03 -9.68
C ASN A 166 -3.73 1.84 -10.28
N LEU A 167 -4.40 0.72 -10.50
CA LEU A 167 -3.75 -0.54 -10.92
C LEU A 167 -3.16 -0.46 -12.32
N GLY A 168 -3.59 0.50 -13.14
CA GLY A 168 -2.99 0.79 -14.44
C GLY A 168 -1.50 1.18 -14.39
N PHE A 169 -0.96 1.52 -13.19
CA PHE A 169 0.46 1.84 -12.99
C PHE A 169 1.28 0.70 -12.37
N LEU A 170 0.71 -0.50 -12.23
CA LEU A 170 1.41 -1.60 -11.60
C LEU A 170 2.44 -2.26 -12.54
N ALA A 171 3.63 -2.50 -12.00
CA ALA A 171 4.61 -3.42 -12.54
C ALA A 171 4.68 -4.74 -11.75
N THR A 172 4.06 -4.77 -10.55
CA THR A 172 4.14 -5.92 -9.63
C THR A 172 2.86 -6.01 -8.81
N VAL A 173 2.26 -7.19 -8.75
CA VAL A 173 1.08 -7.50 -7.93
C VAL A 173 1.52 -8.14 -6.61
N MET A 174 0.92 -7.75 -5.48
CA MET A 174 1.24 -8.06 -4.09
C MET A 174 2.58 -7.48 -3.61
N TRP A 175 2.77 -7.37 -2.27
CA TRP A 175 3.98 -6.81 -1.65
C TRP A 175 5.26 -7.57 -2.03
N ASP A 176 5.18 -8.90 -2.11
CA ASP A 176 6.27 -9.81 -2.41
C ASP A 176 6.34 -10.21 -3.89
N GLY A 177 5.38 -9.76 -4.70
CA GLY A 177 5.29 -10.06 -6.12
C GLY A 177 4.85 -11.50 -6.43
N ARG A 178 4.22 -12.21 -5.46
CA ARG A 178 3.79 -13.61 -5.66
C ARG A 178 2.74 -13.79 -6.75
N GLU A 179 2.00 -12.72 -7.05
CA GLU A 179 0.99 -12.70 -8.13
C GLU A 179 1.52 -12.03 -9.41
N THR A 180 2.83 -11.99 -9.61
CA THR A 180 3.45 -11.43 -10.80
C THR A 180 4.21 -12.52 -11.54
N PHE A 181 3.74 -12.88 -12.72
CA PHE A 181 4.27 -13.97 -13.51
C PHE A 181 5.05 -13.43 -14.72
N ALA A 182 6.18 -14.08 -15.03
CA ALA A 182 7.01 -13.66 -16.14
C ALA A 182 6.26 -13.77 -17.48
N ALA A 183 6.43 -12.76 -18.33
CA ALA A 183 5.83 -12.67 -19.66
C ALA A 183 4.29 -12.60 -19.70
N GLN A 184 3.64 -12.30 -18.56
CA GLN A 184 2.20 -12.06 -18.53
C GLN A 184 1.89 -10.56 -18.42
N ALA A 185 0.72 -10.18 -18.92
CA ALA A 185 0.19 -8.83 -18.73
C ALA A 185 -0.34 -8.69 -17.28
N ILE A 186 -0.21 -7.50 -16.70
CA ILE A 186 -0.71 -7.19 -15.36
C ILE A 186 -2.21 -7.55 -15.19
N SER A 187 -3.01 -7.44 -16.25
CA SER A 187 -4.42 -7.87 -16.20
C SER A 187 -4.59 -9.36 -15.95
N ALA A 188 -3.69 -10.20 -16.47
CA ALA A 188 -3.69 -11.64 -16.21
C ALA A 188 -3.22 -11.95 -14.78
N ASP A 189 -2.21 -11.22 -14.29
CA ASP A 189 -1.74 -11.30 -12.91
C ASP A 189 -2.84 -10.91 -11.92
N LEU A 190 -3.58 -9.84 -12.19
CA LEU A 190 -4.74 -9.42 -11.39
C LEU A 190 -5.89 -10.44 -11.44
N ALA A 191 -6.12 -11.08 -12.58
CA ALA A 191 -7.12 -12.13 -12.68
C ALA A 191 -6.75 -13.34 -11.81
N HIS A 192 -5.48 -13.76 -11.80
CA HIS A 192 -4.97 -14.80 -10.91
C HIS A 192 -5.11 -14.39 -9.45
N GLN A 193 -4.70 -13.18 -9.10
CA GLN A 193 -4.83 -12.62 -7.75
C GLN A 193 -6.29 -12.60 -7.26
N SER A 194 -7.26 -12.29 -8.14
CA SER A 194 -8.68 -12.30 -7.78
C SER A 194 -9.19 -13.71 -7.44
N ILE A 195 -8.66 -14.73 -8.09
CA ILE A 195 -8.95 -16.16 -7.79
C ILE A 195 -8.40 -16.49 -6.39
N ASP A 196 -7.12 -16.22 -6.15
CA ASP A 196 -6.47 -16.54 -4.88
C ASP A 196 -7.09 -15.78 -3.71
N ALA A 197 -7.46 -14.51 -3.91
CA ALA A 197 -8.17 -13.73 -2.90
C ALA A 197 -9.57 -14.31 -2.59
N THR A 198 -10.28 -14.79 -3.60
CA THR A 198 -11.61 -15.39 -3.42
C THR A 198 -11.53 -16.72 -2.67
N LEU A 199 -10.59 -17.58 -3.04
CA LEU A 199 -10.36 -18.86 -2.38
C LEU A 199 -9.81 -18.69 -0.96
N GLY A 200 -8.82 -17.83 -0.77
CA GLY A 200 -8.13 -17.64 0.51
C GLY A 200 -8.92 -16.73 1.47
N HIS A 201 -9.12 -15.47 1.11
CA HIS A 201 -9.74 -14.49 2.02
C HIS A 201 -11.23 -14.67 2.20
N ALA A 202 -11.97 -14.97 1.12
CA ALA A 202 -13.42 -15.22 1.18
C ALA A 202 -13.78 -16.69 1.45
N GLN A 203 -12.79 -17.60 1.47
CA GLN A 203 -12.95 -19.03 1.71
C GLN A 203 -13.98 -19.67 0.77
N ALA A 204 -13.89 -19.33 -0.52
CA ALA A 204 -14.77 -19.92 -1.52
C ALA A 204 -14.45 -21.41 -1.72
N ALA A 205 -15.50 -22.23 -1.95
CA ALA A 205 -15.36 -23.65 -2.25
C ALA A 205 -14.88 -23.91 -3.69
N ALA A 206 -15.00 -22.91 -4.57
CA ALA A 206 -14.56 -22.96 -5.96
C ALA A 206 -14.07 -21.56 -6.40
N PRO A 207 -13.19 -21.47 -7.40
CA PRO A 207 -12.76 -20.19 -7.94
C PRO A 207 -13.95 -19.42 -8.54
N PRO A 208 -13.87 -18.07 -8.61
CA PRO A 208 -14.84 -17.28 -9.34
C PRO A 208 -14.89 -17.73 -10.81
N THR A 209 -16.02 -17.58 -11.46
CA THR A 209 -16.12 -17.86 -12.90
C THR A 209 -15.19 -16.90 -13.68
N ALA A 210 -14.76 -17.29 -14.87
CA ALA A 210 -13.93 -16.46 -15.74
C ALA A 210 -14.58 -15.08 -16.00
N GLN A 211 -15.91 -15.03 -16.12
CA GLN A 211 -16.65 -13.78 -16.27
C GLN A 211 -16.57 -12.91 -15.01
N GLN A 212 -16.75 -13.48 -13.81
CA GLN A 212 -16.64 -12.75 -12.55
C GLN A 212 -15.21 -12.19 -12.36
N GLY A 213 -14.18 -13.00 -12.60
CA GLY A 213 -12.78 -12.55 -12.53
C GLY A 213 -12.51 -11.41 -13.51
N SER A 214 -12.96 -11.54 -14.76
CA SER A 214 -12.82 -10.48 -15.77
C SER A 214 -13.54 -9.18 -15.39
N GLN A 215 -14.73 -9.28 -14.79
CA GLN A 215 -15.49 -8.12 -14.31
C GLN A 215 -14.79 -7.42 -13.12
N ILE A 216 -14.22 -8.19 -12.18
CA ILE A 216 -13.44 -7.66 -11.06
C ILE A 216 -12.23 -6.88 -11.58
N VAL A 217 -11.42 -7.50 -12.45
CA VAL A 217 -10.21 -6.87 -13.00
C VAL A 217 -10.53 -5.62 -13.81
N ALA A 218 -11.56 -5.67 -14.65
CA ALA A 218 -12.02 -4.51 -15.42
C ALA A 218 -12.44 -3.35 -14.50
N PHE A 219 -13.16 -3.67 -13.42
CA PHE A 219 -13.57 -2.68 -12.43
C PHE A 219 -12.36 -2.04 -11.73
N GLU A 220 -11.48 -2.82 -11.13
CA GLU A 220 -10.31 -2.33 -10.38
C GLU A 220 -9.35 -1.52 -11.27
N SER A 221 -9.13 -1.98 -12.50
CA SER A 221 -8.25 -1.32 -13.47
C SER A 221 -8.80 0.01 -13.97
N ALA A 222 -10.11 0.23 -13.91
CA ALA A 222 -10.74 1.48 -14.30
C ALA A 222 -10.69 2.55 -13.20
N LEU A 223 -10.30 2.21 -11.96
CA LEU A 223 -10.33 3.12 -10.83
C LEU A 223 -9.02 3.92 -10.70
N TYR A 224 -9.16 5.24 -10.61
CA TYR A 224 -8.09 6.18 -10.29
C TYR A 224 -8.47 6.97 -9.06
N THR A 225 -7.59 6.99 -8.05
CA THR A 225 -7.86 7.64 -6.76
C THR A 225 -6.70 8.54 -6.37
N ALA A 226 -7.01 9.77 -6.02
CA ALA A 226 -6.07 10.77 -5.52
C ALA A 226 -6.79 11.82 -4.68
N GLN A 227 -6.03 12.57 -3.87
CA GLN A 227 -6.55 13.75 -3.20
C GLN A 227 -6.97 14.79 -4.24
N THR A 228 -8.13 15.45 -4.04
CA THR A 228 -8.67 16.47 -4.95
C THR A 228 -8.83 17.83 -4.30
N TYR A 229 -8.95 17.86 -2.97
CA TYR A 229 -9.03 19.07 -2.17
C TYR A 229 -8.30 18.87 -0.84
N ASP A 230 -7.57 19.85 -0.40
CA ASP A 230 -6.90 19.90 0.90
C ASP A 230 -7.46 21.05 1.74
N TRP A 231 -7.71 20.83 3.04
CA TRP A 231 -8.36 21.83 3.89
C TRP A 231 -7.53 23.13 4.02
N LYS A 232 -6.21 23.07 3.83
CA LYS A 232 -5.30 24.22 3.92
C LYS A 232 -4.98 24.80 2.54
N ALA A 233 -4.68 23.94 1.55
CA ALA A 233 -4.29 24.36 0.21
C ALA A 233 -5.48 24.67 -0.70
N GLY A 234 -6.67 24.12 -0.40
CA GLY A 234 -7.87 24.26 -1.22
C GLY A 234 -7.90 23.29 -2.41
N ASP A 235 -8.50 23.71 -3.50
CA ASP A 235 -8.60 22.93 -4.74
C ASP A 235 -7.22 22.63 -5.32
N LEU A 236 -6.92 21.33 -5.49
CA LEU A 236 -5.64 20.80 -5.96
C LEU A 236 -5.48 20.84 -7.49
N THR A 237 -6.46 21.39 -8.21
CA THR A 237 -6.42 21.62 -9.66
C THR A 237 -6.30 23.10 -10.03
N SER A 238 -6.23 23.98 -9.02
CA SER A 238 -6.23 25.44 -9.24
C SER A 238 -4.82 26.01 -9.42
N GLN A 239 -4.71 27.19 -10.02
CA GLN A 239 -3.45 27.96 -10.20
C GLN A 239 -2.32 27.13 -10.85
N GLY A 240 -2.65 26.37 -11.89
CA GLY A 240 -1.67 25.58 -12.65
C GLY A 240 -1.29 24.23 -12.04
N ALA A 241 -1.90 23.85 -10.91
CA ALA A 241 -1.76 22.49 -10.39
C ALA A 241 -2.62 21.49 -11.19
N THR A 242 -2.16 20.24 -11.26
CA THR A 242 -2.82 19.14 -11.99
C THR A 242 -3.07 17.94 -11.07
N GLY A 243 -3.43 18.20 -9.81
CA GLY A 243 -3.80 17.18 -8.84
C GLY A 243 -5.09 16.43 -9.19
N GLY A 244 -5.46 15.48 -8.34
CA GLY A 244 -6.70 14.73 -8.46
C GLY A 244 -6.66 13.54 -9.42
N PRO A 245 -7.69 12.67 -9.36
CA PRO A 245 -7.69 11.38 -10.06
C PRO A 245 -7.88 11.50 -11.58
N LYS A 246 -8.57 12.54 -12.06
CA LYS A 246 -8.80 12.71 -13.50
C LYS A 246 -7.51 13.02 -14.25
N SER A 247 -6.66 13.91 -13.72
CA SER A 247 -5.33 14.17 -14.28
C SER A 247 -4.44 12.93 -14.18
N LEU A 248 -4.55 12.18 -13.09
CA LEU A 248 -3.82 10.93 -12.87
C LEU A 248 -4.22 9.88 -13.92
N SER A 249 -5.52 9.72 -14.22
CA SER A 249 -6.00 8.72 -15.20
C SER A 249 -5.53 8.98 -16.62
N ALA A 250 -5.06 10.20 -16.90
CA ALA A 250 -4.51 10.57 -18.23
C ALA A 250 -2.99 10.35 -18.33
N GLN A 251 -2.31 9.93 -17.26
CA GLN A 251 -0.87 9.67 -17.30
C GLN A 251 -0.58 8.39 -18.09
N PRO A 252 0.41 8.40 -18.98
CA PRO A 252 0.84 7.20 -19.67
C PRO A 252 1.54 6.24 -18.71
N PHE A 253 1.37 4.94 -18.95
CA PHE A 253 2.15 3.92 -18.28
C PHE A 253 2.45 2.75 -19.21
N TYR A 254 3.68 2.28 -19.15
CA TYR A 254 4.16 1.02 -19.71
C TYR A 254 5.33 0.53 -18.84
N LEU A 255 5.58 -0.77 -18.83
CA LEU A 255 6.67 -1.35 -18.03
C LEU A 255 8.02 -0.76 -18.41
N GLY A 256 8.76 -0.29 -17.43
CA GLY A 256 10.06 0.34 -17.61
C GLY A 256 10.01 1.83 -17.94
N ILE A 257 8.81 2.47 -18.01
CA ILE A 257 8.71 3.91 -18.23
C ILE A 257 9.60 4.65 -17.23
N ASN A 258 10.49 5.49 -17.75
CA ASN A 258 11.39 6.32 -16.95
C ASN A 258 12.30 5.52 -15.99
N ASP A 259 12.63 4.26 -16.31
CA ASP A 259 13.47 3.43 -15.44
C ASP A 259 14.89 3.99 -15.30
N VAL A 260 15.35 4.10 -14.06
CA VAL A 260 16.66 4.66 -13.70
C VAL A 260 17.85 3.79 -14.17
N LEU A 261 17.63 2.50 -14.37
CA LEU A 261 18.66 1.55 -14.83
C LEU A 261 18.69 1.43 -16.36
N GLY A 262 17.88 2.23 -17.08
CA GLY A 262 17.90 2.30 -18.53
C GLY A 262 17.08 1.20 -19.23
N ALA A 263 16.13 0.59 -18.54
CA ALA A 263 15.25 -0.41 -19.12
C ALA A 263 13.97 0.18 -19.75
N ASP A 264 13.94 1.50 -19.97
CA ASP A 264 12.83 2.12 -20.73
C ASP A 264 12.86 1.58 -22.18
N PRO A 265 11.80 0.87 -22.63
CA PRO A 265 11.78 0.23 -23.94
C PRO A 265 11.79 1.23 -25.11
N THR A 266 11.52 2.51 -24.85
CA THR A 266 11.62 3.58 -25.87
C THR A 266 13.05 4.10 -26.02
N GLY A 267 13.97 3.73 -25.11
CA GLY A 267 15.32 4.27 -25.02
C GLY A 267 15.38 5.69 -24.45
N ALA A 268 14.29 6.18 -23.86
CA ALA A 268 14.27 7.47 -23.20
C ALA A 268 15.19 7.46 -21.96
N PRO A 269 16.01 8.52 -21.75
CA PRO A 269 16.82 8.61 -20.54
C PRO A 269 15.95 8.88 -19.32
N PHE A 270 16.41 8.41 -18.14
CA PHE A 270 15.76 8.70 -16.87
C PHE A 270 15.58 10.21 -16.63
N ASN A 271 14.37 10.61 -16.31
CA ASN A 271 14.02 11.97 -15.91
C ASN A 271 13.68 11.98 -14.41
N PRO A 272 14.47 12.63 -13.55
CA PRO A 272 14.20 12.69 -12.12
C PRO A 272 12.97 13.54 -11.75
N LEU A 273 12.40 14.32 -12.69
CA LEU A 273 11.17 15.10 -12.47
C LEU A 273 9.94 14.18 -12.60
N VAL A 274 9.84 13.21 -11.71
CA VAL A 274 8.76 12.21 -11.71
C VAL A 274 7.42 12.84 -11.34
N PHE A 275 7.40 13.73 -10.36
CA PHE A 275 6.21 14.47 -9.98
C PHE A 275 6.24 15.89 -10.52
N SER A 276 5.14 16.32 -11.13
CA SER A 276 4.98 17.66 -11.73
C SER A 276 3.60 18.27 -11.48
N ALA A 277 2.84 17.68 -10.55
CA ALA A 277 1.46 18.09 -10.32
C ALA A 277 1.33 19.47 -9.68
N TYR A 278 2.35 19.94 -8.95
CA TYR A 278 2.30 21.18 -8.17
C TYR A 278 3.40 22.20 -8.53
N GLU A 279 4.11 22.00 -9.62
CA GLU A 279 5.14 22.94 -10.10
C GLU A 279 4.58 24.36 -10.28
N GLY A 280 3.35 24.49 -10.76
CA GLY A 280 2.65 25.76 -10.91
C GLY A 280 2.50 26.55 -9.60
N TRP A 281 2.58 25.88 -8.44
CA TRP A 281 2.43 26.52 -7.12
C TRP A 281 3.71 27.12 -6.56
N THR A 282 4.83 27.03 -7.25
CA THR A 282 6.09 27.69 -6.82
C THR A 282 5.92 29.19 -6.62
N LYS A 283 5.01 29.82 -7.38
CA LYS A 283 4.67 31.26 -7.31
C LYS A 283 3.21 31.49 -6.94
N ALA A 284 2.58 30.55 -6.23
CA ALA A 284 1.19 30.69 -5.80
C ALA A 284 0.98 31.98 -4.99
N THR A 285 -0.18 32.60 -5.18
CA THR A 285 -0.57 33.85 -4.52
C THR A 285 -1.89 33.70 -3.77
N GLY A 286 -2.27 34.69 -2.97
CA GLY A 286 -3.52 34.74 -2.23
C GLY A 286 -3.49 34.01 -0.88
N LYS A 287 -4.65 33.72 -0.32
CA LYS A 287 -4.82 33.23 1.05
C LYS A 287 -4.06 31.93 1.35
N ASN A 288 -3.99 31.01 0.37
CA ASN A 288 -3.39 29.69 0.54
C ASN A 288 -1.95 29.62 -0.01
N ALA A 289 -1.32 30.77 -0.34
CA ALA A 289 -0.02 30.82 -1.00
C ALA A 289 1.07 30.08 -0.21
N ALA A 290 1.17 30.30 1.09
CA ALA A 290 2.22 29.70 1.91
C ALA A 290 2.22 28.16 1.89
N ILE A 291 1.04 27.54 2.03
CA ILE A 291 0.93 26.08 2.01
C ILE A 291 1.12 25.52 0.60
N ARG A 292 0.61 26.17 -0.45
CA ARG A 292 0.81 25.78 -1.84
C ARG A 292 2.29 25.84 -2.24
N GLN A 293 2.99 26.89 -1.86
CA GLN A 293 4.44 26.99 -2.06
C GLN A 293 5.21 25.91 -1.27
N SER A 294 4.75 25.57 -0.06
CA SER A 294 5.32 24.45 0.72
C SER A 294 5.16 23.12 -0.01
N ILE A 295 3.98 22.85 -0.57
CA ILE A 295 3.71 21.64 -1.38
C ILE A 295 4.65 21.60 -2.61
N ALA A 296 4.78 22.71 -3.34
CA ALA A 296 5.69 22.77 -4.49
C ALA A 296 7.17 22.59 -4.12
N ARG A 297 7.59 23.11 -2.94
CA ARG A 297 8.95 22.81 -2.43
C ARG A 297 9.09 21.35 -2.07
N GLY A 298 8.08 20.72 -1.46
CA GLY A 298 8.06 19.29 -1.16
C GLY A 298 8.18 18.42 -2.41
N GLU A 299 7.44 18.76 -3.50
CA GLU A 299 7.57 18.12 -4.81
C GLU A 299 8.99 18.28 -5.36
N THR A 300 9.56 19.49 -5.26
CA THR A 300 10.95 19.75 -5.68
C THR A 300 11.96 18.93 -4.87
N LEU A 301 11.78 18.84 -3.54
CA LEU A 301 12.63 18.02 -2.67
C LEU A 301 12.54 16.54 -3.05
N PHE A 302 11.34 16.01 -3.25
CA PHE A 302 11.14 14.63 -3.65
C PHE A 302 11.86 14.29 -4.95
N ASN A 303 11.76 15.18 -5.95
CA ASN A 303 12.38 14.98 -7.25
C ASN A 303 13.90 15.20 -7.27
N LYS A 304 14.43 16.10 -6.44
CA LYS A 304 15.79 16.64 -6.63
C LYS A 304 16.71 16.54 -5.42
N PHE A 305 16.18 16.21 -4.21
CA PHE A 305 17.06 16.13 -3.04
C PHE A 305 18.07 14.99 -3.20
N PRO A 306 19.39 15.26 -3.13
CA PRO A 306 20.40 14.26 -3.38
C PRO A 306 20.46 13.23 -2.25
N ILE A 307 20.49 11.97 -2.61
CA ILE A 307 20.56 10.83 -1.69
C ILE A 307 21.70 9.92 -2.11
N THR A 308 22.61 9.61 -1.19
CA THR A 308 23.58 8.52 -1.38
C THR A 308 22.93 7.21 -0.94
N ILE A 309 22.50 6.41 -1.91
CA ILE A 309 21.76 5.16 -1.69
C ILE A 309 22.77 4.01 -1.57
N THR A 310 22.83 3.40 -0.39
CA THR A 310 23.69 2.26 -0.10
C THR A 310 22.96 1.21 0.74
N GLY A 311 23.38 -0.05 0.64
CA GLY A 311 22.85 -1.14 1.46
C GLY A 311 21.38 -1.46 1.19
N VAL A 312 20.88 -1.19 -0.01
CA VAL A 312 19.54 -1.55 -0.50
C VAL A 312 19.68 -2.81 -1.36
N ALA A 313 19.39 -3.97 -0.77
CA ALA A 313 19.40 -5.21 -1.53
C ALA A 313 18.31 -5.20 -2.62
N GLY A 314 18.65 -5.68 -3.81
CA GLY A 314 17.84 -5.54 -5.04
C GLY A 314 18.30 -4.38 -5.92
N LEU A 315 19.02 -3.39 -5.36
CA LEU A 315 19.63 -2.28 -6.09
C LEU A 315 21.17 -2.30 -5.94
N ASN A 316 21.67 -2.22 -4.69
CA ASN A 316 23.10 -2.07 -4.43
C ASN A 316 23.88 -3.39 -4.50
N ASP A 317 23.23 -4.52 -4.64
CA ASP A 317 23.81 -5.83 -4.95
C ASP A 317 23.99 -6.08 -6.46
N LEU A 318 23.53 -5.17 -7.31
CA LEU A 318 23.78 -5.23 -8.76
C LEU A 318 25.20 -4.76 -9.09
N PRO A 319 25.86 -5.37 -10.09
CA PRO A 319 27.21 -4.97 -10.51
C PRO A 319 27.29 -3.48 -10.87
N GLY A 320 28.28 -2.79 -10.29
CA GLY A 320 28.50 -1.36 -10.53
C GLY A 320 27.57 -0.40 -9.75
N LEU A 321 26.61 -0.92 -8.97
CA LEU A 321 25.62 -0.11 -8.24
C LEU A 321 25.76 -0.18 -6.70
N GLN A 322 26.96 -0.50 -6.18
CA GLN A 322 27.21 -0.59 -4.72
C GLN A 322 26.91 0.72 -3.99
N THR A 323 27.03 1.84 -4.69
CA THR A 323 26.60 3.17 -4.27
C THR A 323 25.92 3.86 -5.43
N VAL A 324 24.70 4.33 -5.22
CA VAL A 324 23.92 5.09 -6.22
C VAL A 324 23.69 6.49 -5.68
N ASN A 325 24.17 7.51 -6.39
CA ASN A 325 23.80 8.90 -6.13
C ASN A 325 22.52 9.22 -6.88
N GLY A 326 21.43 9.34 -6.15
CA GLY A 326 20.09 9.48 -6.71
C GLY A 326 19.22 10.44 -5.90
N THR A 327 17.93 10.24 -6.00
CA THR A 327 16.87 11.00 -5.30
C THR A 327 15.78 10.03 -4.84
N CYS A 328 14.67 10.51 -4.27
CA CYS A 328 13.52 9.64 -3.98
C CYS A 328 13.01 8.97 -5.27
N THR A 329 13.08 9.68 -6.40
CA THR A 329 12.59 9.20 -7.71
C THR A 329 13.46 8.09 -8.33
N THR A 330 14.63 7.79 -7.77
CA THR A 330 15.43 6.61 -8.16
C THR A 330 14.69 5.30 -7.93
N CYS A 331 13.84 5.24 -6.89
CA CYS A 331 13.02 4.05 -6.58
C CYS A 331 11.52 4.30 -6.85
N HIS A 332 11.11 5.55 -7.02
CA HIS A 332 9.76 6.01 -7.25
C HIS A 332 9.68 6.68 -8.64
N ASP A 333 10.00 5.92 -9.70
CA ASP A 333 10.30 6.41 -11.04
C ASP A 333 9.08 6.57 -11.96
N THR A 334 7.93 5.96 -11.63
CA THR A 334 6.71 6.06 -12.45
C THR A 334 6.11 7.47 -12.38
N PRO A 335 6.01 8.18 -13.53
CA PRO A 335 5.54 9.56 -13.58
C PRO A 335 4.19 9.77 -12.88
N ASN A 336 4.13 10.73 -11.96
CA ASN A 336 2.96 11.13 -11.16
C ASN A 336 2.25 10.00 -10.39
N ALA A 337 2.75 8.76 -10.42
CA ALA A 337 2.24 7.62 -9.66
C ALA A 337 3.17 7.19 -8.52
N GLY A 338 4.48 7.24 -8.76
CA GLY A 338 5.51 7.10 -7.72
C GLY A 338 5.73 5.69 -7.19
N ASN A 339 5.35 4.65 -7.95
CA ASN A 339 5.84 3.28 -7.76
C ASN A 339 7.10 3.04 -8.61
N HIS A 340 7.69 1.85 -8.53
CA HIS A 340 8.73 1.45 -9.46
C HIS A 340 8.09 0.94 -10.76
N SER A 341 8.59 1.40 -11.90
CA SER A 341 8.04 1.08 -13.23
C SER A 341 8.37 -0.33 -13.72
N LEU A 342 9.30 -1.02 -13.05
CA LEU A 342 9.64 -2.42 -13.27
C LEU A 342 9.24 -3.31 -12.10
N SER A 343 9.15 -4.61 -12.34
CA SER A 343 8.95 -5.61 -11.29
C SER A 343 10.23 -5.81 -10.48
N LEU A 344 10.58 -4.82 -9.67
CA LEU A 344 11.75 -4.81 -8.80
C LEU A 344 11.32 -4.84 -7.33
N ALA A 345 11.78 -5.86 -6.61
CA ALA A 345 11.65 -5.95 -5.16
C ALA A 345 12.97 -5.52 -4.50
N ILE A 346 12.91 -4.58 -3.56
CA ILE A 346 14.07 -4.03 -2.86
C ILE A 346 13.88 -4.08 -1.35
N LYS A 347 14.99 -4.13 -0.63
CA LYS A 347 15.02 -4.12 0.84
C LYS A 347 15.56 -2.77 1.34
N ILE A 348 14.64 -1.87 1.65
CA ILE A 348 15.00 -0.53 2.16
C ILE A 348 15.13 -0.45 3.69
N GLY A 349 14.89 -1.57 4.40
CA GLY A 349 14.99 -1.64 5.87
C GLY A 349 13.65 -1.69 6.61
N THR A 350 12.50 -1.68 5.91
CA THR A 350 11.17 -1.75 6.54
C THR A 350 10.84 -3.13 7.13
N THR A 351 11.60 -4.14 6.76
CA THR A 351 11.49 -5.53 7.25
C THR A 351 12.56 -5.89 8.27
N ASP A 352 13.54 -5.02 8.54
CA ASP A 352 14.68 -5.33 9.38
C ASP A 352 14.35 -5.44 10.87
N TYR A 353 15.12 -6.27 11.57
CA TYR A 353 15.13 -6.33 13.02
C TYR A 353 16.59 -6.29 13.54
N PRO A 354 16.93 -5.34 14.45
CA PRO A 354 16.06 -4.25 14.90
C PRO A 354 15.73 -3.26 13.77
N ALA A 355 14.53 -2.67 13.86
CA ALA A 355 14.13 -1.60 12.94
C ALA A 355 14.78 -0.27 13.31
N VAL A 356 14.81 0.67 12.37
CA VAL A 356 15.14 2.07 12.69
C VAL A 356 14.12 2.66 13.67
N PRO A 357 14.53 3.58 14.59
CA PRO A 357 13.65 4.10 15.64
C PRO A 357 12.34 4.74 15.16
N ALA A 358 12.30 5.22 13.92
CA ALA A 358 11.09 5.81 13.33
C ALA A 358 9.98 4.79 13.04
N LEU A 359 10.26 3.48 13.11
CA LEU A 359 9.27 2.43 12.82
C LEU A 359 8.79 1.72 14.09
N ASP A 360 7.48 1.67 14.27
CA ASP A 360 6.81 0.87 15.27
C ASP A 360 6.57 -0.56 14.75
N ILE A 361 7.42 -1.49 15.14
CA ILE A 361 7.31 -2.92 14.82
C ILE A 361 6.74 -3.76 15.97
N ALA A 362 6.23 -3.11 17.03
CA ALA A 362 5.65 -3.82 18.18
C ALA A 362 4.50 -4.74 17.72
N GLY A 363 4.46 -5.94 18.32
CA GLY A 363 3.48 -6.97 17.99
C GLY A 363 3.73 -7.73 16.69
N LEU A 364 4.82 -7.47 15.96
CA LEU A 364 5.17 -8.27 14.79
C LEU A 364 6.09 -9.43 15.18
N PRO A 365 5.93 -10.61 14.56
CA PRO A 365 6.88 -11.71 14.76
C PRO A 365 8.25 -11.35 14.20
N VAL A 366 9.29 -11.98 14.77
CA VAL A 366 10.67 -11.85 14.31
C VAL A 366 11.19 -13.21 13.89
N TYR A 367 11.66 -13.30 12.66
CA TYR A 367 12.21 -14.51 12.03
C TYR A 367 13.71 -14.44 12.00
N THR A 368 14.39 -15.50 12.49
CA THR A 368 15.82 -15.72 12.26
C THR A 368 15.99 -16.65 11.05
N VAL A 369 16.39 -16.09 9.94
CA VAL A 369 16.61 -16.79 8.67
C VAL A 369 18.10 -17.12 8.54
N ALA A 370 18.45 -18.40 8.35
CA ALA A 370 19.81 -18.88 8.10
C ALA A 370 19.93 -19.30 6.63
N CYS A 371 20.87 -18.71 5.92
CA CYS A 371 21.12 -18.94 4.50
C CYS A 371 22.18 -20.02 4.27
N ALA A 372 22.13 -20.68 3.12
CA ALA A 372 23.09 -21.71 2.74
C ALA A 372 24.55 -21.20 2.66
N ASN A 373 24.74 -19.89 2.39
CA ASN A 373 26.04 -19.23 2.40
C ASN A 373 26.59 -18.93 3.83
N GLY A 374 25.90 -19.35 4.88
CA GLY A 374 26.28 -19.15 6.27
C GLY A 374 25.80 -17.82 6.89
N SER A 375 25.23 -16.90 6.13
CA SER A 375 24.70 -15.65 6.68
C SER A 375 23.43 -15.86 7.48
N ARG A 376 23.18 -14.98 8.45
CA ARG A 376 21.94 -14.97 9.26
C ARG A 376 21.30 -13.59 9.21
N LEU A 377 20.00 -13.58 8.98
CA LEU A 377 19.20 -12.36 8.90
C LEU A 377 18.09 -12.42 9.95
N LYS A 378 17.80 -11.30 10.60
CA LYS A 378 16.62 -11.13 11.44
C LYS A 378 15.66 -10.15 10.77
N VAL A 379 14.43 -10.57 10.54
CA VAL A 379 13.42 -9.78 9.83
C VAL A 379 12.03 -9.97 10.44
N THR A 380 11.17 -8.97 10.32
CA THR A 380 9.75 -9.05 10.68
C THR A 380 8.87 -9.53 9.52
N ASP A 381 9.41 -9.54 8.31
CA ASP A 381 8.78 -10.09 7.10
C ASP A 381 9.86 -10.68 6.18
N ILE A 382 9.67 -11.92 5.79
CA ILE A 382 10.63 -12.66 4.95
C ILE A 382 10.58 -12.18 3.49
N GLY A 383 9.47 -11.54 3.09
CA GLY A 383 9.33 -10.88 1.80
C GLY A 383 9.35 -11.84 0.61
N ARG A 384 9.97 -11.37 -0.48
CA ARG A 384 10.02 -12.10 -1.76
C ARG A 384 10.72 -13.46 -1.68
N ALA A 385 11.56 -13.71 -0.68
CA ALA A 385 12.18 -15.03 -0.49
C ALA A 385 11.14 -16.14 -0.31
N MET A 386 9.94 -15.83 0.21
CA MET A 386 8.83 -16.78 0.30
C MET A 386 8.23 -17.15 -1.07
N VAL A 387 8.60 -16.46 -2.12
CA VAL A 387 8.18 -16.74 -3.51
C VAL A 387 9.31 -17.44 -4.28
N THR A 388 10.53 -16.93 -4.13
CA THR A 388 11.68 -17.36 -4.95
C THR A 388 12.50 -18.49 -4.34
N GLY A 389 12.39 -18.72 -3.04
CA GLY A 389 13.27 -19.63 -2.30
C GLY A 389 14.72 -19.13 -2.15
N LYS A 390 15.00 -17.87 -2.55
CA LYS A 390 16.35 -17.31 -2.54
C LYS A 390 16.60 -16.48 -1.30
N CYS A 391 17.66 -16.79 -0.57
CA CYS A 391 18.09 -16.00 0.59
C CYS A 391 18.39 -14.54 0.23
N SER A 392 18.93 -14.28 -0.95
CA SER A 392 19.16 -12.92 -1.45
C SER A 392 17.90 -12.05 -1.52
N ASP A 393 16.73 -12.68 -1.50
CA ASP A 393 15.43 -11.99 -1.57
C ASP A 393 14.74 -11.81 -0.21
N VAL A 394 15.41 -12.21 0.88
CA VAL A 394 14.86 -12.04 2.25
C VAL A 394 14.64 -10.57 2.56
N GLY A 395 13.40 -10.25 2.90
CA GLY A 395 12.97 -8.89 3.27
C GLY A 395 12.78 -7.93 2.11
N LYS A 396 12.92 -8.38 0.86
CA LYS A 396 12.62 -7.54 -0.31
C LYS A 396 11.13 -7.45 -0.56
N LEU A 397 10.65 -6.23 -0.84
CA LEU A 397 9.26 -5.92 -1.17
C LEU A 397 9.22 -4.92 -2.34
N LYS A 398 8.08 -4.87 -3.04
CA LYS A 398 7.86 -3.87 -4.09
C LYS A 398 7.58 -2.48 -3.52
N GLY A 399 7.93 -1.42 -4.27
CA GLY A 399 7.49 -0.05 -4.01
C GLY A 399 5.98 0.13 -4.29
N PRO A 400 5.19 0.69 -3.35
CA PRO A 400 3.78 0.95 -3.57
C PRO A 400 3.56 2.23 -4.40
N ILE A 401 2.38 2.37 -5.02
CA ILE A 401 1.91 3.61 -5.64
C ILE A 401 1.71 4.67 -4.56
N LEU A 402 2.19 5.90 -4.79
CA LEU A 402 2.16 7.01 -3.84
C LEU A 402 0.97 7.95 -4.08
N ARG A 403 -0.25 7.40 -4.20
CA ARG A 403 -1.47 8.19 -4.39
C ARG A 403 -2.50 7.89 -3.31
N GLY A 404 -3.31 8.89 -2.95
CA GLY A 404 -4.32 8.78 -1.90
C GLY A 404 -3.71 8.58 -0.49
N LEU A 405 -2.51 9.09 -0.25
CA LEU A 405 -1.76 8.85 0.99
C LEU A 405 -2.48 9.38 2.22
N ALA A 406 -3.10 10.58 2.15
CA ALA A 406 -3.82 11.21 3.26
C ALA A 406 -4.94 10.33 3.84
N ALA A 407 -5.49 9.41 3.04
CA ALA A 407 -6.64 8.57 3.42
C ALA A 407 -6.26 7.15 3.87
N ARG A 408 -4.97 6.77 3.92
CA ARG A 408 -4.60 5.37 4.13
C ARG A 408 -3.50 5.10 5.16
N ALA A 409 -3.35 6.01 6.14
CA ALA A 409 -2.49 5.73 7.29
C ALA A 409 -2.93 4.46 8.05
N PRO A 410 -2.01 3.71 8.70
CA PRO A 410 -0.56 3.88 8.75
C PRO A 410 0.15 3.36 7.48
N TYR A 411 1.44 3.62 7.37
CA TYR A 411 2.21 3.40 6.14
C TYR A 411 3.18 2.23 6.27
N PHE A 412 3.79 1.87 5.12
CA PHE A 412 4.56 0.67 4.85
C PHE A 412 3.70 -0.61 4.88
N HIS A 413 4.29 -1.74 4.48
CA HIS A 413 3.61 -3.04 4.42
C HIS A 413 3.10 -3.51 5.78
N ASN A 414 3.77 -3.11 6.86
CA ASN A 414 3.55 -3.53 8.25
C ASN A 414 2.88 -2.46 9.12
N GLY A 415 2.48 -1.32 8.54
CA GLY A 415 1.89 -0.22 9.31
C GLY A 415 2.83 0.42 10.34
N GLY A 416 4.15 0.28 10.16
CA GLY A 416 5.16 0.73 11.13
C GLY A 416 5.32 2.25 11.21
N ALA A 417 4.87 3.01 10.23
CA ALA A 417 4.83 4.47 10.26
C ALA A 417 3.39 4.95 10.43
N ARG A 418 3.08 5.61 11.55
CA ARG A 418 1.71 6.05 11.88
C ARG A 418 1.28 7.25 11.06
N THR A 419 2.22 8.11 10.69
CA THR A 419 2.02 9.38 9.98
C THR A 419 2.98 9.50 8.81
N LEU A 420 2.71 10.42 7.87
CA LEU A 420 3.66 10.77 6.80
C LEU A 420 4.95 11.39 7.36
N LEU A 421 4.89 12.04 8.52
CA LEU A 421 6.10 12.53 9.18
C LEU A 421 7.00 11.37 9.64
N ASP A 422 6.43 10.26 10.13
CA ASP A 422 7.19 9.06 10.48
C ASP A 422 7.82 8.42 9.24
N VAL A 423 7.12 8.43 8.10
CA VAL A 423 7.69 8.00 6.81
C VAL A 423 8.90 8.86 6.44
N VAL A 424 8.78 10.18 6.53
CA VAL A 424 9.90 11.10 6.24
C VAL A 424 11.06 10.89 7.24
N HIS A 425 10.76 10.68 8.53
CA HIS A 425 11.79 10.35 9.54
C HIS A 425 12.48 9.02 9.25
N PHE A 426 11.74 8.00 8.78
CA PHE A 426 12.33 6.73 8.37
C PHE A 426 13.39 6.93 7.28
N TYR A 427 13.05 7.65 6.20
CA TYR A 427 13.99 7.91 5.11
C TYR A 427 15.15 8.80 5.55
N ASP A 428 14.90 9.81 6.39
CA ASP A 428 15.93 10.68 6.95
C ASP A 428 16.96 9.89 7.77
N GLN A 429 16.50 8.97 8.63
CA GLN A 429 17.37 8.08 9.42
C GLN A 429 18.07 7.03 8.57
N ARG A 430 17.32 6.36 7.67
CA ARG A 430 17.82 5.25 6.85
C ARG A 430 18.96 5.66 5.90
N PHE A 431 18.87 6.85 5.34
CA PHE A 431 19.82 7.37 4.37
C PHE A 431 20.65 8.56 4.90
N SER A 432 20.52 8.91 6.18
CA SER A 432 21.26 10.01 6.83
C SER A 432 21.10 11.35 6.08
N LEU A 433 19.87 11.68 5.67
CA LEU A 433 19.59 12.84 4.81
C LEU A 433 19.82 14.18 5.49
N LYS A 434 19.72 14.22 6.83
CA LYS A 434 19.87 15.44 7.66
C LYS A 434 18.90 16.55 7.24
N LEU A 435 17.67 16.20 6.94
CA LEU A 435 16.61 17.12 6.55
C LEU A 435 16.32 18.11 7.68
N THR A 436 16.20 19.39 7.34
CA THR A 436 15.70 20.40 8.28
C THR A 436 14.22 20.17 8.59
N ASN A 437 13.72 20.72 9.70
CA ASN A 437 12.29 20.62 10.04
C ASN A 437 11.39 21.18 8.94
N GLN A 438 11.82 22.27 8.27
CA GLN A 438 11.07 22.86 7.16
C GLN A 438 11.01 21.90 5.96
N GLN A 439 12.12 21.25 5.59
CA GLN A 439 12.15 20.28 4.50
C GLN A 439 11.27 19.06 4.79
N LYS A 440 11.29 18.57 6.04
CA LYS A 440 10.39 17.49 6.47
C LYS A 440 8.93 17.89 6.34
N GLN A 441 8.58 19.09 6.77
CA GLN A 441 7.21 19.59 6.65
C GLN A 441 6.79 19.81 5.19
N ASP A 442 7.68 20.35 4.34
CA ASP A 442 7.41 20.54 2.92
C ASP A 442 7.16 19.17 2.24
N LEU A 443 7.96 18.13 2.55
CA LEU A 443 7.74 16.77 2.06
C LEU A 443 6.40 16.19 2.55
N VAL A 444 6.06 16.35 3.83
CA VAL A 444 4.78 15.88 4.38
C VAL A 444 3.62 16.56 3.67
N ASN A 445 3.67 17.89 3.50
CA ASN A 445 2.62 18.65 2.83
C ASN A 445 2.45 18.22 1.36
N PHE A 446 3.55 17.87 0.67
CA PHE A 446 3.49 17.31 -0.68
C PHE A 446 2.88 15.90 -0.70
N LEU A 447 3.32 15.01 0.18
CA LEU A 447 2.80 13.64 0.24
C LEU A 447 1.30 13.59 0.62
N ASP A 448 0.83 14.52 1.45
CA ASP A 448 -0.58 14.62 1.86
C ASP A 448 -1.54 14.94 0.69
N VAL A 449 -1.06 15.56 -0.37
CA VAL A 449 -1.89 15.96 -1.52
C VAL A 449 -1.77 15.03 -2.73
N LEU A 450 -1.03 13.91 -2.60
CA LEU A 450 -0.92 12.88 -3.65
C LEU A 450 -2.18 11.92 -3.67
#